data_1f5a18d77be28bfed52db04d2b4a329c
#
_entry.id   1f5a18d77be28bfed52db04d2b4a329c
#
_cell.length_a   1.000
_cell.length_b   1.000
_cell.length_c   1.000
_cell.angle_alpha   90.00
_cell.angle_beta   90.00
_cell.angle_gamma   90.00
#
_symmetry.space_group_name_H-M   'P 1'
#
loop_
_entity.id
_entity.type
_entity.pdbx_description
1 polymer ?
#
loop_
_entity_poly.entity_id
_entity_poly.type
_entity_poly.pdbx_seq_one_letter_code
_entity_poly.pdbx_strand_id
1 'polypeptide(L)'
;MEYPALFEPSKEGGFVVTFPDFDWGVTQGETEQDAQEMALDALCTMIRKHVRNGEHLPRPSKPRDRKYRVIRLPALHAKAELYMAFDASGLRKAEMARRMGISKVNVDRLFDLTHHSRLDQIEAAFQALGKELAIEIRDAA
;
A
#
# COMPACT_ATOMS: atom_id res chain seq x y z
N MET A 1 -3.19 -4.32 4.85
CA MET A 1 -1.88 -3.69 5.08
C MET A 1 -2.10 -2.41 5.87
N GLU A 2 -1.32 -2.22 6.91
CA GLU A 2 -1.50 -1.13 7.87
C GLU A 2 -0.14 -0.54 8.20
N TYR A 3 0.04 0.76 8.02
CA TYR A 3 1.30 1.44 8.34
C TYR A 3 1.13 2.34 9.56
N PRO A 4 2.10 2.36 10.47
CA PRO A 4 2.10 3.31 11.57
C PRO A 4 2.41 4.71 11.06
N ALA A 5 1.68 5.70 11.58
CA ALA A 5 1.91 7.11 11.34
C ALA A 5 2.06 7.83 12.68
N LEU A 6 3.09 8.65 12.82
CA LEU A 6 3.32 9.45 14.01
C LEU A 6 2.53 10.75 13.91
N PHE A 7 1.64 10.97 14.87
CA PHE A 7 0.84 12.18 14.96
C PHE A 7 1.41 13.08 16.08
N GLU A 8 1.97 14.20 15.68
CA GLU A 8 2.54 15.18 16.62
C GLU A 8 1.71 16.45 16.61
N PRO A 9 1.24 16.92 17.79
CA PRO A 9 0.55 18.21 17.87
C PRO A 9 1.44 19.34 17.36
N SER A 10 0.89 20.20 16.50
CA SER A 10 1.56 21.40 16.02
C SER A 10 1.35 22.56 16.98
N LYS A 11 2.34 23.44 17.11
CA LYS A 11 2.25 24.68 17.90
C LYS A 11 1.18 25.65 17.34
N GLU A 12 0.91 25.56 16.05
CA GLU A 12 -0.09 26.38 15.33
C GLU A 12 -1.49 25.78 15.36
N GLY A 13 -1.68 24.66 16.06
CA GLY A 13 -2.89 23.86 16.06
C GLY A 13 -2.83 22.70 15.07
N GLY A 14 -3.69 21.71 15.27
CA GLY A 14 -3.72 20.51 14.46
C GLY A 14 -2.54 19.57 14.71
N PHE A 15 -2.28 18.70 13.74
CA PHE A 15 -1.28 17.65 13.81
C PHE A 15 -0.38 17.63 12.59
N VAL A 16 0.90 17.38 12.81
CA VAL A 16 1.84 17.00 11.76
C VAL A 16 1.97 15.48 11.79
N VAL A 17 1.88 14.84 10.64
CA VAL A 17 1.90 13.39 10.49
C VAL A 17 3.11 12.97 9.66
N THR A 18 3.89 12.04 10.19
CA THR A 18 5.03 11.43 9.51
C THR A 18 4.90 9.91 9.53
N PHE A 19 5.55 9.24 8.58
CA PHE A 19 5.53 7.78 8.47
C PHE A 19 6.93 7.22 8.72
N PRO A 20 7.15 6.47 9.81
CA PRO A 20 8.49 5.98 10.14
C PRO A 20 9.04 4.94 9.14
N ASP A 21 8.16 4.26 8.41
CA ASP A 21 8.55 3.25 7.44
C ASP A 21 8.95 3.84 6.08
N PHE A 22 8.74 5.14 5.88
CA PHE A 22 9.08 5.85 4.64
C PHE A 22 10.05 6.99 4.93
N ASP A 23 11.08 7.15 4.10
CA ASP A 23 12.10 8.19 4.27
C ASP A 23 11.57 9.61 4.00
N TRP A 24 10.39 9.70 3.41
CA TRP A 24 9.75 10.96 3.05
C TRP A 24 8.24 10.84 3.22
N GLY A 25 7.59 11.96 3.20
CA GLY A 25 6.14 12.02 3.33
C GLY A 25 5.76 12.62 4.67
N VAL A 26 5.40 13.89 4.61
CA VAL A 26 4.87 14.65 5.73
C VAL A 26 3.53 15.22 5.30
N THR A 27 2.55 15.12 6.15
CA THR A 27 1.25 15.77 5.96
C THR A 27 0.79 16.41 7.26
N GLN A 28 -0.29 17.12 7.20
CA GLN A 28 -0.86 17.80 8.37
C GLN A 28 -2.38 17.86 8.25
N GLY A 29 -3.04 18.04 9.37
CA GLY A 29 -4.48 18.25 9.44
C GLY A 29 -4.83 19.12 10.63
N GLU A 30 -5.93 19.83 10.54
CA GLU A 30 -6.39 20.76 11.59
C GLU A 30 -6.99 20.04 12.80
N THR A 31 -7.59 18.88 12.56
CA THR A 31 -8.15 17.99 13.59
C THR A 31 -7.52 16.62 13.48
N GLU A 32 -7.72 15.76 14.49
CA GLU A 32 -7.24 14.37 14.41
C GLU A 32 -7.89 13.62 13.23
N GLN A 33 -9.18 13.82 13.00
CA GLN A 33 -9.88 13.19 11.88
C GLN A 33 -9.33 13.69 10.53
N ASP A 34 -9.18 14.98 10.37
CA ASP A 34 -8.60 15.57 9.16
C ASP A 34 -7.17 15.07 8.93
N ALA A 35 -6.37 15.00 9.99
CA ALA A 35 -5.01 14.47 9.92
C ALA A 35 -4.99 12.99 9.50
N GLN A 36 -5.95 12.17 9.94
CA GLN A 36 -6.08 10.77 9.51
C GLN A 36 -6.44 10.64 8.03
N GLU A 37 -7.35 11.48 7.53
CA GLU A 37 -7.71 11.52 6.11
C GLU A 37 -6.52 11.94 5.24
N MET A 38 -5.80 12.98 5.67
CA MET A 38 -4.59 13.44 5.00
C MET A 38 -3.47 12.40 5.05
N ALA A 39 -3.35 11.67 6.16
CA ALA A 39 -2.39 10.59 6.31
C ALA A 39 -2.67 9.43 5.33
N LEU A 40 -3.93 9.06 5.16
CA LEU A 40 -4.32 8.03 4.20
C LEU A 40 -3.97 8.45 2.76
N ASP A 41 -4.29 9.68 2.39
CA ASP A 41 -3.97 10.21 1.06
C ASP A 41 -2.46 10.25 0.80
N ALA A 42 -1.69 10.73 1.77
CA ALA A 42 -0.23 10.76 1.70
C ALA A 42 0.36 9.35 1.56
N LEU A 43 -0.13 8.40 2.35
CA LEU A 43 0.32 7.00 2.29
C LEU A 43 0.03 6.37 0.92
N CYS A 44 -1.16 6.57 0.38
CA CYS A 44 -1.50 6.11 -0.97
C CYS A 44 -0.56 6.70 -2.03
N THR A 45 -0.22 7.97 -1.90
CA THR A 45 0.70 8.66 -2.81
C THR A 45 2.12 8.10 -2.72
N MET A 46 2.62 7.84 -1.51
CA MET A 46 3.94 7.25 -1.30
C MET A 46 4.03 5.84 -1.90
N ILE A 47 3.03 5.00 -1.65
CA ILE A 47 3.00 3.64 -2.19
C ILE A 47 2.96 3.66 -3.72
N ARG A 48 2.09 4.49 -4.32
CA ARG A 48 2.04 4.63 -5.78
C ARG A 48 3.37 5.06 -6.38
N LYS A 49 4.07 5.98 -5.73
CA LYS A 49 5.38 6.45 -6.19
C LYS A 49 6.41 5.32 -6.15
N HIS A 50 6.51 4.58 -5.06
CA HIS A 50 7.41 3.43 -4.96
C HIS A 50 7.14 2.40 -6.07
N VAL A 51 5.88 2.03 -6.25
CA VAL A 51 5.50 1.05 -7.28
C VAL A 51 5.84 1.56 -8.69
N ARG A 52 5.52 2.82 -8.99
CA ARG A 52 5.81 3.43 -10.29
C ARG A 52 7.31 3.45 -10.59
N ASN A 53 8.13 3.72 -9.59
CA ASN A 53 9.58 3.81 -9.73
C ASN A 53 10.28 2.45 -9.67
N GLY A 54 9.54 1.36 -9.43
CA GLY A 54 10.13 0.04 -9.24
C GLY A 54 10.94 -0.09 -7.94
N GLU A 55 10.62 0.72 -6.95
CA GLU A 55 11.28 0.73 -5.64
C GLU A 55 10.64 -0.29 -4.70
N HIS A 56 11.43 -0.82 -3.76
CA HIS A 56 10.91 -1.70 -2.72
C HIS A 56 9.91 -0.99 -1.83
N LEU A 57 8.76 -1.62 -1.58
CA LEU A 57 7.84 -1.16 -0.54
C LEU A 57 8.34 -1.63 0.83
N PRO A 58 8.48 -0.73 1.81
CA PRO A 58 8.85 -1.13 3.15
C PRO A 58 7.74 -1.99 3.79
N ARG A 59 8.14 -3.01 4.53
CA ARG A 59 7.20 -3.77 5.36
C ARG A 59 6.70 -2.90 6.50
N PRO A 60 5.39 -2.92 6.80
CA PRO A 60 4.86 -2.14 7.92
C PRO A 60 5.49 -2.55 9.25
N SER A 61 6.00 -1.57 9.99
CA SER A 61 6.44 -1.76 11.36
C SER A 61 5.25 -1.70 12.33
N LYS A 62 5.51 -1.97 13.61
CA LYS A 62 4.49 -1.83 14.67
C LYS A 62 4.54 -0.42 15.26
N PRO A 63 3.39 0.15 15.67
CA PRO A 63 3.38 1.40 16.42
C PRO A 63 4.24 1.29 17.68
N ARG A 64 5.04 2.32 17.97
CA ARG A 64 5.96 2.32 19.12
C ARG A 64 5.30 2.77 20.42
N ASP A 65 4.37 3.70 20.32
CA ASP A 65 3.69 4.30 21.46
C ASP A 65 2.32 4.88 21.08
N ARG A 66 1.70 5.60 22.00
CA ARG A 66 0.36 6.18 21.84
C ARG A 66 0.27 7.34 20.83
N LYS A 67 1.38 7.91 20.42
CA LYS A 67 1.40 8.98 19.41
C LYS A 67 1.23 8.44 17.99
N TYR A 68 1.44 7.13 17.82
CA TYR A 68 1.24 6.47 16.53
C TYR A 68 -0.22 6.08 16.32
N ARG A 69 -0.66 6.25 15.09
CA ARG A 69 -1.94 5.71 14.61
C ARG A 69 -1.66 4.75 13.47
N VAL A 70 -2.53 3.77 13.32
CA VAL A 70 -2.43 2.80 12.23
C VAL A 70 -3.29 3.28 11.08
N ILE A 71 -2.68 3.45 9.92
CA ILE A 71 -3.37 3.85 8.70
C ILE A 71 -3.59 2.62 7.83
N ARG A 72 -4.84 2.27 7.61
CA ARG A 72 -5.28 1.10 6.83
C ARG A 72 -5.47 1.43 5.37
N LEU A 73 -5.12 0.48 4.51
CA LEU A 73 -5.24 0.59 3.06
C LEU A 73 -6.21 -0.48 2.50
N PRO A 74 -7.51 -0.43 2.81
CA PRO A 74 -8.40 -1.53 2.44
C PRO A 74 -8.51 -1.74 0.93
N ALA A 75 -8.62 -0.66 0.15
CA ALA A 75 -8.80 -0.74 -1.30
C ALA A 75 -7.52 -1.08 -2.07
N LEU A 76 -6.37 -0.68 -1.55
CA LEU A 76 -5.07 -0.87 -2.21
C LEU A 76 -4.27 -2.04 -1.64
N HIS A 77 -4.74 -2.64 -0.57
CA HIS A 77 -4.03 -3.68 0.15
C HIS A 77 -3.60 -4.84 -0.75
N ALA A 78 -4.53 -5.39 -1.52
CA ALA A 78 -4.25 -6.54 -2.38
C ALA A 78 -3.19 -6.22 -3.44
N LYS A 79 -3.27 -5.05 -4.08
CA LYS A 79 -2.29 -4.63 -5.09
C LYS A 79 -0.92 -4.32 -4.51
N ALA A 80 -0.86 -3.70 -3.33
CA ALA A 80 0.39 -3.45 -2.64
C ALA A 80 1.08 -4.76 -2.22
N GLU A 81 0.33 -5.72 -1.69
CA GLU A 81 0.83 -7.05 -1.37
C GLU A 81 1.27 -7.81 -2.62
N LEU A 82 0.52 -7.71 -3.71
CA LEU A 82 0.89 -8.30 -4.99
C LEU A 82 2.22 -7.73 -5.51
N TYR A 83 2.39 -6.43 -5.43
CA TYR A 83 3.65 -5.79 -5.82
C TYR A 83 4.81 -6.26 -4.95
N MET A 84 4.64 -6.35 -3.64
CA MET A 84 5.67 -6.87 -2.73
C MET A 84 6.06 -8.31 -3.07
N ALA A 85 5.07 -9.16 -3.35
CA ALA A 85 5.32 -10.55 -3.73
C ALA A 85 6.06 -10.65 -5.07
N PHE A 86 5.67 -9.82 -6.04
CA PHE A 86 6.34 -9.74 -7.35
C PHE A 86 7.79 -9.27 -7.20
N ASP A 87 8.01 -8.19 -6.45
CA ASP A 87 9.34 -7.64 -6.19
C ASP A 87 10.25 -8.67 -5.50
N ALA A 88 9.75 -9.35 -4.48
CA ALA A 88 10.48 -10.38 -3.77
C ALA A 88 10.78 -11.62 -4.64
N SER A 89 9.99 -11.89 -5.67
CA SER A 89 10.18 -13.05 -6.56
C SER A 89 11.38 -12.90 -7.50
N GLY A 90 11.86 -11.68 -7.74
CA GLY A 90 12.88 -11.38 -8.72
C GLY A 90 12.43 -11.55 -10.18
N LEU A 91 11.15 -11.84 -10.43
CA LEU A 91 10.61 -11.98 -11.78
C LEU A 91 10.52 -10.63 -12.50
N ARG A 92 10.64 -10.67 -13.81
CA ARG A 92 10.34 -9.54 -14.67
C ARG A 92 8.87 -9.56 -15.09
N LYS A 93 8.32 -8.40 -15.43
CA LYS A 93 6.93 -8.26 -15.90
C LYS A 93 6.65 -9.13 -17.13
N ALA A 94 7.61 -9.26 -18.04
CA ALA A 94 7.48 -10.13 -19.21
C ALA A 94 7.30 -11.61 -18.84
N GLU A 95 8.00 -12.09 -17.83
CA GLU A 95 7.86 -13.45 -17.33
C GLU A 95 6.50 -13.66 -16.64
N MET A 96 6.07 -12.67 -15.87
CA MET A 96 4.75 -12.71 -15.26
C MET A 96 3.63 -12.73 -16.29
N ALA A 97 3.74 -11.91 -17.34
CA ALA A 97 2.81 -11.89 -18.48
C ALA A 97 2.72 -13.28 -19.13
N ARG A 98 3.85 -13.93 -19.35
CA ARG A 98 3.91 -15.27 -19.92
C ARG A 98 3.24 -16.30 -19.01
N ARG A 99 3.52 -16.29 -17.73
CA ARG A 99 2.92 -17.22 -16.75
C ARG A 99 1.41 -17.07 -16.64
N MET A 100 0.92 -15.85 -16.74
CA MET A 100 -0.50 -15.56 -16.68
C MET A 100 -1.21 -15.69 -18.03
N GLY A 101 -0.49 -15.76 -19.14
CA GLY A 101 -1.07 -15.77 -20.47
C GLY A 101 -1.74 -14.44 -20.84
N ILE A 102 -1.23 -13.32 -20.36
CA ILE A 102 -1.76 -11.96 -20.60
C ILE A 102 -0.70 -11.07 -21.23
N SER A 103 -1.12 -9.90 -21.73
CA SER A 103 -0.21 -8.90 -22.25
C SER A 103 0.58 -8.18 -21.14
N LYS A 104 1.74 -7.63 -21.49
CA LYS A 104 2.52 -6.79 -20.55
C LYS A 104 1.72 -5.58 -20.07
N VAL A 105 0.89 -4.98 -20.92
CA VAL A 105 0.00 -3.89 -20.55
C VAL A 105 -0.96 -4.31 -19.42
N ASN A 106 -1.50 -5.52 -19.49
CA ASN A 106 -2.37 -6.05 -18.45
C ASN A 106 -1.61 -6.33 -17.15
N VAL A 107 -0.34 -6.75 -17.22
CA VAL A 107 0.52 -6.84 -16.03
C VAL A 107 0.74 -5.47 -15.40
N ASP A 108 1.04 -4.45 -16.22
CA ASP A 108 1.20 -3.07 -15.72
C ASP A 108 -0.05 -2.56 -14.99
N ARG A 109 -1.25 -2.92 -15.48
CA ARG A 109 -2.53 -2.57 -14.83
C ARG A 109 -2.69 -3.22 -13.45
N LEU A 110 -2.19 -4.42 -13.25
CA LEU A 110 -2.20 -5.08 -11.93
C LEU A 110 -1.41 -4.29 -10.89
N PHE A 111 -0.34 -3.62 -11.30
CA PHE A 111 0.49 -2.79 -10.43
C PHE A 111 0.12 -1.30 -10.45
N ASP A 112 -0.82 -0.90 -11.28
CA ASP A 112 -1.38 0.45 -11.26
C ASP A 112 -2.44 0.55 -10.17
N LEU A 113 -2.10 1.22 -9.07
CA LEU A 113 -2.97 1.37 -7.90
C LEU A 113 -4.21 2.24 -8.18
N THR A 114 -4.23 2.96 -9.30
CA THR A 114 -5.39 3.74 -9.73
C THR A 114 -6.34 2.96 -10.63
N HIS A 115 -5.90 1.81 -11.14
CA HIS A 115 -6.70 0.93 -12.00
C HIS A 115 -7.49 -0.08 -11.16
N HIS A 116 -8.79 -0.19 -11.42
CA HIS A 116 -9.63 -1.20 -10.80
C HIS A 116 -9.45 -2.54 -11.51
N SER A 117 -8.73 -3.46 -10.86
CA SER A 117 -8.58 -4.83 -11.34
C SER A 117 -9.63 -5.74 -10.69
N ARG A 118 -10.11 -6.71 -11.44
CA ARG A 118 -11.04 -7.72 -10.92
C ARG A 118 -10.32 -8.62 -9.91
N LEU A 119 -11.04 -9.07 -8.90
CA LEU A 119 -10.48 -9.92 -7.85
C LEU A 119 -9.91 -11.22 -8.39
N ASP A 120 -10.57 -11.83 -9.39
CA ASP A 120 -10.08 -13.05 -10.03
C ASP A 120 -8.75 -12.84 -10.78
N GLN A 121 -8.52 -11.66 -11.34
CA GLN A 121 -7.25 -11.30 -11.97
C GLN A 121 -6.13 -11.13 -10.92
N ILE A 122 -6.44 -10.55 -9.79
CA ILE A 122 -5.49 -10.39 -8.67
C ILE A 122 -5.15 -11.77 -8.09
N GLU A 123 -6.14 -12.64 -7.92
CA GLU A 123 -5.93 -14.03 -7.49
C GLU A 123 -5.02 -14.79 -8.45
N ALA A 124 -5.29 -14.72 -9.75
CA ALA A 124 -4.46 -15.36 -10.77
C ALA A 124 -3.02 -14.83 -10.76
N ALA A 125 -2.83 -13.55 -10.49
CA ALA A 125 -1.51 -12.95 -10.36
C ALA A 125 -0.72 -13.49 -9.14
N PHE A 126 -1.38 -13.66 -7.99
CA PHE A 126 -0.76 -14.31 -6.84
C PHE A 126 -0.40 -15.77 -7.13
N GLN A 127 -1.30 -16.51 -7.79
CA GLN A 127 -1.04 -17.91 -8.19
C GLN A 127 0.19 -18.01 -9.11
N ALA A 128 0.34 -17.08 -10.05
CA ALA A 128 1.52 -17.01 -10.91
C ALA A 128 2.83 -16.79 -10.13
N LEU A 129 2.76 -16.23 -8.94
CA LEU A 129 3.87 -16.02 -8.02
C LEU A 129 4.00 -17.16 -6.98
N GLY A 130 3.24 -18.23 -7.11
CA GLY A 130 3.22 -19.33 -6.15
C GLY A 130 2.60 -18.97 -4.81
N LYS A 131 1.70 -18.01 -4.80
CA LYS A 131 1.00 -17.52 -3.61
C LYS A 131 -0.50 -17.82 -3.70
N GLU A 132 -1.13 -17.89 -2.56
CA GLU A 132 -2.57 -18.04 -2.43
C GLU A 132 -3.16 -16.75 -1.86
N LEU A 133 -4.22 -16.23 -2.50
CA LEU A 133 -4.98 -15.10 -1.99
C LEU A 133 -6.05 -15.62 -1.02
N ALA A 134 -5.91 -15.29 0.24
CA ALA A 134 -6.93 -15.55 1.27
C ALA A 134 -7.62 -14.25 1.66
N ILE A 135 -8.93 -14.31 1.84
CA ILE A 135 -9.75 -13.17 2.25
C ILE A 135 -10.37 -13.49 3.60
N GLU A 136 -10.21 -12.59 4.54
CA GLU A 136 -10.82 -12.67 5.86
C GLU A 136 -11.86 -11.56 6.02
N ILE A 137 -13.04 -11.94 6.45
CA ILE A 137 -14.13 -11.01 6.77
C ILE A 137 -14.22 -10.92 8.29
N ARG A 138 -14.22 -9.70 8.80
CA ARG A 138 -14.35 -9.40 10.22
C ARG A 138 -15.52 -8.48 10.47
N ASP A 139 -16.12 -8.59 11.64
CA ASP A 139 -17.12 -7.62 12.05
C ASP A 139 -16.50 -6.23 12.20
N ALA A 140 -17.23 -5.21 11.78
CA ALA A 140 -16.81 -3.83 11.96
C ALA A 140 -16.91 -3.44 13.45
N ALA A 141 -15.88 -2.75 13.92
CA ALA A 141 -15.84 -2.28 15.30
C ALA A 141 -16.79 -1.09 15.52
#